data_5e4696f37a636cf0b903582247d049ab
#
_entry.id   5e4696f37a636cf0b903582247d049ab
#
_cell.length_a   1.000
_cell.length_b   1.000
_cell.length_c   1.000
_cell.angle_alpha   90.00
_cell.angle_beta   90.00
_cell.angle_gamma   90.00
#
_symmetry.space_group_name_H-M   'P 1'
#
loop_
_entity.id
_entity.type
_entity.pdbx_description
1 polymer ?
#
loop_
_entity_poly.entity_id
_entity_poly.type
_entity_poly.pdbx_seq_one_letter_code
_entity_poly.pdbx_strand_id
1 'polypeptide(L)'
;MILNVAIDGQTYPLTVPDVMLDEADELFNKMDVDMSKGWQMGREWVADPSTKERCQIAADRMMTAIEAENQNLATMMAAYILKRMPGAKEVVYDDEGDMLQTEIYIS
;
A
#
# COMPACT_ATOMS: atom_id res chain seq x y z
N MET A 1 12.51 4.09 -7.45
CA MET A 1 12.51 2.89 -6.57
C MET A 1 11.54 1.85 -7.11
N ILE A 2 11.79 0.59 -6.79
CA ILE A 2 10.92 -0.50 -7.25
C ILE A 2 10.30 -1.19 -6.05
N LEU A 3 8.97 -1.36 -6.11
CA LEU A 3 8.24 -2.18 -5.15
C LEU A 3 7.68 -3.38 -5.90
N ASN A 4 8.07 -4.57 -5.48
CA ASN A 4 7.55 -5.80 -6.08
C ASN A 4 6.19 -6.13 -5.48
N VAL A 5 5.26 -6.55 -6.33
CA VAL A 5 3.90 -6.88 -5.93
C VAL A 5 3.63 -8.34 -6.30
N ALA A 6 3.43 -9.18 -5.29
CA ALA A 6 3.18 -10.60 -5.50
C ALA A 6 1.69 -10.91 -5.35
N ILE A 7 1.08 -11.35 -6.44
CA ILE A 7 -0.35 -11.69 -6.51
C ILE A 7 -0.47 -13.08 -7.13
N ASP A 8 -1.13 -14.00 -6.45
CA ASP A 8 -1.39 -15.37 -6.94
C ASP A 8 -0.13 -16.08 -7.43
N GLY A 9 0.97 -15.93 -6.69
CA GLY A 9 2.25 -16.57 -7.02
C GLY A 9 3.04 -15.91 -8.12
N GLN A 10 2.56 -14.79 -8.67
CA GLN A 10 3.27 -14.01 -9.67
C GLN A 10 3.75 -12.69 -9.08
N THR A 11 4.95 -12.27 -9.46
CA THR A 11 5.54 -11.02 -8.96
C THR A 11 5.61 -10.00 -10.09
N TYR A 12 5.09 -8.81 -9.81
CA TYR A 12 5.10 -7.68 -10.74
C TYR A 12 5.93 -6.55 -10.16
N PRO A 13 6.99 -6.09 -10.85
CA PRO A 13 7.75 -4.92 -10.39
C PRO A 13 6.97 -3.66 -10.69
N LEU A 14 6.82 -2.79 -9.69
CA LEU A 14 6.17 -1.50 -9.86
C LEU A 14 7.22 -0.41 -9.64
N THR A 15 7.52 0.34 -10.69
CA THR A 15 8.52 1.41 -10.62
C THR A 15 7.87 2.68 -10.10
N VAL A 16 8.45 3.23 -9.04
CA VAL A 16 7.99 4.47 -8.42
C VAL A 16 9.05 5.55 -8.63
N PRO A 17 8.72 6.63 -9.37
CA PRO A 17 9.66 7.74 -9.53
C PRO A 17 10.02 8.34 -8.17
N ASP A 18 11.31 8.63 -7.96
CA ASP A 18 11.78 9.19 -6.68
C ASP A 18 11.10 10.52 -6.36
N VAL A 19 10.83 11.33 -7.36
CA VAL A 19 10.17 12.62 -7.19
C VAL A 19 8.78 12.48 -6.57
N MET A 20 8.09 11.39 -6.85
CA MET A 20 6.75 11.13 -6.29
C MET A 20 6.79 10.93 -4.78
N LEU A 21 7.89 10.40 -4.25
CA LEU A 21 8.04 10.21 -2.81
C LEU A 21 8.05 11.53 -2.05
N ASP A 22 8.53 12.60 -2.68
CA ASP A 22 8.63 13.92 -2.07
C ASP A 22 7.42 14.81 -2.38
N GLU A 23 6.91 14.75 -3.62
CA GLU A 23 5.86 15.65 -4.06
C GLU A 23 4.45 15.28 -3.58
N ALA A 24 4.26 14.04 -3.14
CA ALA A 24 2.94 13.56 -2.71
C ALA A 24 2.72 13.64 -1.19
N ASP A 25 3.57 14.35 -0.45
CA ASP A 25 3.49 14.42 1.01
C ASP A 25 2.13 14.94 1.50
N GLU A 26 1.54 15.94 0.85
CA GLU A 26 0.23 16.45 1.24
C GLU A 26 -0.85 15.38 1.12
N LEU A 27 -0.82 14.62 0.03
CA LEU A 27 -1.77 13.53 -0.17
C LEU A 27 -1.57 12.44 0.88
N PHE A 28 -0.32 12.09 1.16
CA PHE A 28 -0.01 11.05 2.14
C PHE A 28 -0.43 11.45 3.55
N ASN A 29 -0.21 12.72 3.91
CA ASN A 29 -0.65 13.24 5.20
C ASN A 29 -2.18 13.23 5.32
N LYS A 30 -2.89 13.56 4.24
CA LYS A 30 -4.34 13.50 4.23
C LYS A 30 -4.84 12.06 4.38
N MET A 31 -4.18 11.11 3.72
CA MET A 31 -4.51 9.69 3.88
C MET A 31 -4.35 9.26 5.33
N ASP A 32 -3.25 9.68 5.98
CA ASP A 32 -3.01 9.36 7.39
C ASP A 32 -4.09 9.93 8.30
N VAL A 33 -4.50 11.17 8.07
CA VAL A 33 -5.58 11.79 8.84
C VAL A 33 -6.88 11.01 8.67
N ASP A 34 -7.22 10.66 7.43
CA ASP A 34 -8.45 9.90 7.16
C ASP A 34 -8.42 8.51 7.82
N MET A 35 -7.29 7.82 7.74
CA MET A 35 -7.13 6.50 8.35
C MET A 35 -7.11 6.56 9.87
N SER A 36 -6.64 7.67 10.48
CA SER A 36 -6.58 7.82 11.93
C SER A 36 -7.96 7.81 12.59
N LYS A 37 -9.01 8.06 11.82
CA LYS A 37 -10.40 8.04 12.29
C LYS A 37 -10.97 6.63 12.40
N GLY A 38 -10.19 5.63 12.04
CA GLY A 38 -10.60 4.25 11.98
C GLY A 38 -10.87 3.80 10.56
N TRP A 39 -10.69 2.51 10.33
CA TRP A 39 -10.83 1.95 8.99
C TRP A 39 -11.38 0.53 9.06
N GLN A 40 -12.30 0.22 8.15
CA GLN A 40 -12.81 -1.14 8.05
C GLN A 40 -11.79 -1.98 7.26
N MET A 41 -11.09 -2.88 7.96
CA MET A 41 -10.10 -3.75 7.36
C MET A 41 -10.69 -5.16 7.23
N GLY A 42 -11.30 -5.41 6.08
CA GLY A 42 -12.03 -6.65 5.89
C GLY A 42 -13.24 -6.72 6.83
N ARG A 43 -13.25 -7.69 7.73
CA ARG A 43 -14.33 -7.87 8.70
C ARG A 43 -14.12 -7.13 10.00
N GLU A 44 -12.95 -6.53 10.18
CA GLU A 44 -12.61 -5.87 11.44
C GLU A 44 -12.59 -4.36 11.28
N TRP A 45 -13.15 -3.68 12.28
CA TRP A 45 -12.98 -2.24 12.40
C TRP A 45 -11.74 -1.97 13.25
N VAL A 46 -10.80 -1.22 12.68
CA VAL A 46 -9.54 -0.88 13.35
C VAL A 46 -9.56 0.62 13.67
N ALA A 47 -9.61 0.94 14.96
CA ALA A 47 -9.52 2.32 15.41
C ALA A 47 -8.04 2.73 15.37
N ASP A 48 -7.72 3.83 14.70
CA ASP A 48 -6.37 4.35 14.59
C ASP A 48 -5.36 3.30 14.11
N PRO A 49 -5.43 2.86 12.84
CA PRO A 49 -4.51 1.86 12.31
C PRO A 49 -3.04 2.23 12.52
N SER A 50 -2.22 1.22 12.82
CA SER A 50 -0.77 1.37 12.93
C SER A 50 -0.16 1.67 11.55
N THR A 51 1.13 2.01 11.52
CA THR A 51 1.84 2.24 10.26
C THR A 51 1.75 1.01 9.35
N LYS A 52 1.95 -0.19 9.89
CA LYS A 52 1.83 -1.42 9.12
C LYS A 52 0.41 -1.58 8.57
N GLU A 53 -0.61 -1.36 9.41
CA GLU A 53 -1.99 -1.49 8.99
C GLU A 53 -2.38 -0.45 7.94
N ARG A 54 -1.87 0.77 8.06
CA ARG A 54 -2.09 1.82 7.05
C ARG A 54 -1.45 1.42 5.71
N CYS A 55 -0.28 0.80 5.75
CA CYS A 55 0.34 0.28 4.53
C CYS A 55 -0.43 -0.90 3.95
N GLN A 56 -1.05 -1.73 4.78
CA GLN A 56 -1.94 -2.80 4.30
C GLN A 56 -3.18 -2.22 3.60
N ILE A 57 -3.74 -1.13 4.13
CA ILE A 57 -4.84 -0.40 3.49
C ILE A 57 -4.40 0.15 2.14
N ALA A 58 -3.22 0.78 2.08
CA ALA A 58 -2.67 1.30 0.84
C ALA A 58 -2.42 0.17 -0.17
N ALA A 59 -1.95 -0.99 0.31
CA ALA A 59 -1.74 -2.17 -0.53
C ALA A 59 -3.05 -2.67 -1.13
N ASP A 60 -4.12 -2.69 -0.36
CA ASP A 60 -5.45 -3.07 -0.86
C ASP A 60 -5.92 -2.12 -1.96
N ARG A 61 -5.76 -0.83 -1.75
CA ARG A 61 -6.10 0.18 -2.77
C ARG A 61 -5.22 0.05 -4.00
N MET A 62 -3.94 -0.31 -3.81
CA MET A 62 -3.01 -0.56 -4.91
C MET A 62 -3.47 -1.72 -5.78
N MET A 63 -3.90 -2.82 -5.17
CA MET A 63 -4.42 -3.97 -5.91
C MET A 63 -5.67 -3.58 -6.72
N THR A 64 -6.60 -2.87 -6.11
CA THR A 64 -7.80 -2.39 -6.79
C THR A 64 -7.44 -1.53 -8.00
N ALA A 65 -6.42 -0.66 -7.84
CA ALA A 65 -5.95 0.19 -8.93
C ALA A 65 -5.32 -0.63 -10.06
N ILE A 66 -4.53 -1.66 -9.71
CA ILE A 66 -3.93 -2.55 -10.70
C ILE A 66 -5.02 -3.27 -11.49
N GLU A 67 -6.03 -3.79 -10.82
CA GLU A 67 -7.14 -4.49 -11.46
C GLU A 67 -7.96 -3.57 -12.37
N ALA A 68 -8.07 -2.30 -11.99
CA ALA A 68 -8.77 -1.29 -12.78
C ALA A 68 -7.89 -0.64 -13.85
N GLU A 69 -6.63 -1.09 -13.98
CA GLU A 69 -5.65 -0.54 -14.90
C GLU A 69 -5.37 0.96 -14.66
N ASN A 70 -5.52 1.39 -13.41
CA ASN A 70 -5.20 2.75 -13.00
C ASN A 70 -3.77 2.82 -12.49
N GLN A 71 -2.83 2.99 -13.43
CA GLN A 71 -1.40 2.96 -13.13
C GLN A 71 -0.98 4.11 -12.20
N ASN A 72 -1.56 5.29 -12.37
CA ASN A 72 -1.21 6.44 -11.51
C ASN A 72 -1.56 6.20 -10.05
N LEU A 73 -2.75 5.67 -9.78
CA LEU A 73 -3.18 5.38 -8.41
C LEU A 73 -2.35 4.24 -7.82
N ALA A 74 -2.08 3.19 -8.60
CA ALA A 74 -1.25 2.09 -8.14
C ALA A 74 0.14 2.58 -7.72
N THR A 75 0.76 3.42 -8.56
CA THR A 75 2.08 3.98 -8.28
C THR A 75 2.04 4.89 -7.04
N MET A 76 0.98 5.66 -6.88
CA MET A 76 0.82 6.55 -5.74
C MET A 76 0.70 5.77 -4.43
N MET A 77 -0.04 4.66 -4.43
CA MET A 77 -0.17 3.81 -3.25
C MET A 77 1.15 3.11 -2.93
N ALA A 78 1.89 2.67 -3.95
CA ALA A 78 3.23 2.11 -3.77
C ALA A 78 4.18 3.14 -3.15
N ALA A 79 4.11 4.39 -3.60
CA ALA A 79 4.91 5.49 -3.04
C ALA A 79 4.58 5.71 -1.56
N TYR A 80 3.31 5.66 -1.18
CA TYR A 80 2.90 5.76 0.21
C TYR A 80 3.58 4.67 1.07
N ILE A 81 3.55 3.43 0.60
CA ILE A 81 4.16 2.30 1.31
C ILE A 81 5.68 2.52 1.46
N LEU A 82 6.35 2.92 0.38
CA LEU A 82 7.79 3.17 0.41
C LEU A 82 8.16 4.33 1.33
N LYS A 83 7.30 5.32 1.45
CA LYS A 83 7.53 6.49 2.30
C LYS A 83 7.33 6.15 3.78
N ARG A 84 6.29 5.40 4.10
CA ARG A 84 5.93 5.06 5.49
C ARG A 84 6.70 3.87 6.04
N MET A 85 7.15 2.95 5.17
CA MET A 85 7.98 1.80 5.55
C MET A 85 9.25 1.82 4.71
N PRO A 86 10.24 2.66 5.07
CA PRO A 86 11.50 2.73 4.32
C PRO A 86 12.17 1.36 4.27
N GLY A 87 12.67 0.99 3.11
CA GLY A 87 13.26 -0.33 2.90
C GLY A 87 12.27 -1.39 2.42
N ALA A 88 10.98 -1.06 2.30
CA ALA A 88 10.01 -2.00 1.76
C ALA A 88 10.40 -2.38 0.33
N LYS A 89 10.39 -3.69 0.04
CA LYS A 89 10.79 -4.20 -1.28
C LYS A 89 9.71 -5.06 -1.94
N GLU A 90 8.83 -5.66 -1.15
CA GLU A 90 7.81 -6.55 -1.70
C GLU A 90 6.54 -6.52 -0.86
N VAL A 91 5.41 -6.53 -1.55
CA VAL A 91 4.08 -6.69 -0.96
C VAL A 91 3.53 -8.02 -1.46
N VAL A 92 3.18 -8.91 -0.52
CA VAL A 92 2.60 -10.22 -0.84
C VAL A 92 1.16 -10.24 -0.36
N TYR A 93 0.24 -10.37 -1.31
CA TYR A 93 -1.18 -10.39 -1.02
C TYR A 93 -1.63 -11.79 -0.58
N ASP A 94 -2.63 -11.82 0.31
CA ASP A 94 -3.27 -13.05 0.73
C ASP A 94 -4.15 -13.61 -0.38
N ASP A 95 -4.08 -14.92 -0.60
CA ASP A 95 -4.85 -15.60 -1.65
C ASP A 95 -6.36 -15.51 -1.42
N GLU A 96 -6.77 -15.35 -0.16
CA GLU A 96 -8.19 -15.24 0.21
C GLU A 96 -8.68 -13.80 0.23
N GLY A 97 -7.80 -12.84 -0.04
CA GLY A 97 -8.17 -11.43 -0.11
C GLY A 97 -8.28 -10.73 1.24
N ASP A 98 -7.75 -11.31 2.30
CA ASP A 98 -7.76 -10.69 3.63
C ASP A 98 -6.64 -9.65 3.73
N MET A 99 -7.00 -8.36 3.79
CA MET A 99 -6.01 -7.29 3.81
C MET A 99 -5.13 -7.33 5.08
N LEU A 100 -5.64 -7.89 6.19
CA LEU A 100 -4.84 -8.03 7.41
C LEU A 100 -3.76 -9.11 7.30
N GLN A 101 -3.87 -9.99 6.29
CA GLN A 101 -2.88 -11.02 6.01
C GLN A 101 -1.88 -10.61 4.93
N THR A 102 -2.03 -9.42 4.37
CA THR A 102 -1.07 -8.88 3.41
C THR A 102 0.26 -8.66 4.12
N GLU A 103 1.35 -9.20 3.55
CA GLU A 103 2.68 -9.08 4.12
C GLU A 103 3.50 -8.04 3.34
N ILE A 104 4.24 -7.21 4.08
CA ILE A 104 5.14 -6.22 3.49
C ILE A 104 6.54 -6.55 3.97
N TYR A 105 7.41 -6.96 3.05
CA TYR A 105 8.77 -7.35 3.36
C TYR A 105 9.72 -6.18 3.21
N ILE A 106 10.61 -6.04 4.19
CA ILE A 106 11.62 -4.99 4.25
C ILE A 106 12.99 -5.64 4.11
N SER A 107 13.86 -5.04 3.33
CA SER A 107 15.22 -5.53 3.18
C SER A 107 16.19 -4.80 4.13
#